data_31bf970ac2d7e9239fd110e959310210
#
_entry.id   31bf970ac2d7e9239fd110e959310210
#
_cell.length_a   1.000
_cell.length_b   1.000
_cell.length_c   1.000
_cell.angle_alpha   90.00
_cell.angle_beta   90.00
_cell.angle_gamma   90.00
#
_symmetry.space_group_name_H-M   'P 1'
#
loop_
_entity.id
_entity.type
_entity.pdbx_description
1 polymer ?
#
loop_
_entity_poly.entity_id
_entity_poly.type
_entity_poly.pdbx_seq_one_letter_code
_entity_poly.pdbx_strand_id
1 'polypeptide(L)'
;MCSSDLAVTDILIADDQRFIRDMVRITLSTQGWSIAEAATPDQAVDLAHRDPPRAMLLDVNFDDDKGPTGFDVCKLLKEDPATKAIPVVMLTARDSASDRKAGLAAGASHYLIKPFGPIDLINTLRGILGEPPAVQTLGQYLIDEGILTHDQLAEALERQRFYEARGHPRRLGEVLAIMRAISPDELEKALERQKKDAKS
;
A
#
# COMPACT_ATOMS: atom_id res chain seq x y z
N MET A 1 -24.04 -19.70 0.39
CA MET A 1 -23.34 -18.90 -0.61
C MET A 1 -22.70 -17.74 0.15
N CYS A 2 -21.47 -17.94 0.59
CA CYS A 2 -20.72 -16.89 1.29
C CYS A 2 -19.98 -16.10 0.22
N SER A 3 -20.47 -14.90 -0.09
CA SER A 3 -19.68 -13.90 -0.78
C SER A 3 -18.59 -13.46 0.19
N SER A 4 -17.39 -14.01 0.03
CA SER A 4 -16.20 -13.48 0.64
C SER A 4 -15.95 -12.12 -0.02
N ASP A 5 -16.21 -11.04 0.69
CA ASP A 5 -15.65 -9.72 0.38
C ASP A 5 -14.12 -9.82 0.47
N LEU A 6 -13.51 -10.25 -0.63
CA LEU A 6 -12.06 -10.20 -0.79
C LEU A 6 -11.72 -8.72 -1.00
N ALA A 7 -11.18 -8.10 0.05
CA ALA A 7 -10.54 -6.80 -0.11
C ALA A 7 -9.47 -6.96 -1.19
N VAL A 8 -9.67 -6.31 -2.34
CA VAL A 8 -8.74 -6.38 -3.47
C VAL A 8 -7.39 -5.85 -3.00
N THR A 9 -6.35 -6.65 -3.14
CA THR A 9 -4.98 -6.22 -2.85
C THR A 9 -4.56 -5.15 -3.87
N ASP A 10 -4.23 -3.95 -3.42
CA ASP A 10 -3.77 -2.90 -4.33
C ASP A 10 -2.38 -3.22 -4.86
N ILE A 11 -1.45 -3.59 -3.98
CA ILE A 11 -0.05 -3.76 -4.34
C ILE A 11 0.50 -5.05 -3.74
N LEU A 12 1.17 -5.85 -4.56
CA LEU A 12 1.97 -6.99 -4.13
C LEU A 12 3.44 -6.61 -4.21
N ILE A 13 4.16 -6.64 -3.07
CA ILE A 13 5.62 -6.54 -3.03
C ILE A 13 6.25 -7.92 -2.94
N ALA A 14 7.13 -8.23 -3.88
CA ALA A 14 7.91 -9.46 -3.92
C ALA A 14 9.41 -9.13 -3.88
N ASP A 15 10.04 -9.38 -2.73
CA ASP A 15 11.45 -9.08 -2.45
C ASP A 15 11.89 -10.02 -1.32
N ASP A 16 13.05 -10.65 -1.39
CA ASP A 16 13.56 -11.53 -0.34
C ASP A 16 13.99 -10.74 0.91
N GLN A 17 14.40 -9.48 0.73
CA GLN A 17 14.86 -8.63 1.81
C GLN A 17 13.68 -8.07 2.63
N ARG A 18 13.51 -8.59 3.83
CA ARG A 18 12.48 -8.15 4.75
C ARG A 18 12.46 -6.63 4.97
N PHE A 19 13.64 -6.00 5.06
CA PHE A 19 13.75 -4.55 5.25
C PHE A 19 13.08 -3.76 4.11
N ILE A 20 13.24 -4.22 2.86
CA ILE A 20 12.61 -3.59 1.68
C ILE A 20 11.10 -3.74 1.76
N ARG A 21 10.59 -4.96 2.07
CA ARG A 21 9.15 -5.18 2.21
C ARG A 21 8.55 -4.33 3.32
N ASP A 22 9.18 -4.27 4.49
CA ASP A 22 8.73 -3.43 5.63
C ASP A 22 8.70 -1.94 5.25
N MET A 23 9.73 -1.43 4.58
CA MET A 23 9.81 -0.04 4.13
C MET A 23 8.69 0.26 3.12
N VAL A 24 8.49 -0.58 2.12
CA VAL A 24 7.42 -0.45 1.12
C VAL A 24 6.05 -0.48 1.80
N ARG A 25 5.80 -1.49 2.66
CA ARG A 25 4.54 -1.63 3.39
C ARG A 25 4.23 -0.39 4.23
N ILE A 26 5.18 0.08 5.04
CA ILE A 26 4.97 1.28 5.87
C ILE A 26 4.68 2.50 4.99
N THR A 27 5.50 2.73 3.97
CA THR A 27 5.35 3.88 3.07
C THR A 27 3.98 3.91 2.39
N LEU A 28 3.57 2.79 1.81
CA LEU A 28 2.35 2.74 0.99
C LEU A 28 1.07 2.62 1.82
N SER A 29 1.12 1.94 2.98
CA SER A 29 -0.03 1.89 3.90
C SER A 29 -0.39 3.27 4.44
N THR A 30 0.58 4.17 4.62
CA THR A 30 0.30 5.57 5.02
C THR A 30 -0.41 6.37 3.93
N GLN A 31 -0.35 5.89 2.68
CA GLN A 31 -1.08 6.48 1.54
C GLN A 31 -2.45 5.82 1.31
N GLY A 32 -2.78 4.75 2.05
CA GLY A 32 -4.06 4.06 1.97
C GLY A 32 -4.12 2.86 1.04
N TRP A 33 -3.01 2.48 0.41
CA TRP A 33 -2.98 1.25 -0.37
C TRP A 33 -2.90 0.01 0.52
N SER A 34 -3.62 -1.03 0.15
CA SER A 34 -3.51 -2.36 0.74
C SER A 34 -2.32 -3.11 0.13
N ILE A 35 -1.51 -3.77 1.00
CA ILE A 35 -0.24 -4.39 0.60
C ILE A 35 -0.25 -5.87 0.96
N ALA A 36 0.05 -6.73 -0.03
CA ALA A 36 0.45 -8.10 0.17
C ALA A 36 1.96 -8.25 0.01
N GLU A 37 2.55 -9.21 0.70
CA GLU A 37 4.00 -9.44 0.70
C GLU A 37 4.33 -10.86 0.28
N ALA A 38 5.35 -11.00 -0.58
CA ALA A 38 5.96 -12.27 -0.95
C ALA A 38 7.48 -12.19 -0.69
N ALA A 39 8.05 -13.23 -0.09
CA ALA A 39 9.48 -13.33 0.17
C ALA A 39 10.21 -14.20 -0.85
N THR A 40 9.46 -14.93 -1.70
CA THR A 40 10.01 -15.83 -2.71
C THR A 40 9.27 -15.69 -4.04
N PRO A 41 9.90 -16.06 -5.16
CA PRO A 41 9.28 -16.09 -6.48
C PRO A 41 7.96 -16.89 -6.51
N ASP A 42 7.95 -18.08 -5.90
CA ASP A 42 6.76 -18.96 -5.88
C ASP A 42 5.61 -18.31 -5.13
N GLN A 43 5.87 -17.71 -3.96
CA GLN A 43 4.86 -16.96 -3.20
C GLN A 43 4.30 -15.79 -4.01
N ALA A 44 5.14 -15.11 -4.78
CA ALA A 44 4.73 -13.99 -5.61
C ALA A 44 3.76 -14.43 -6.71
N VAL A 45 4.04 -15.55 -7.38
CA VAL A 45 3.19 -16.14 -8.40
C VAL A 45 1.88 -16.63 -7.80
N ASP A 46 1.92 -17.37 -6.69
CA ASP A 46 0.74 -17.91 -6.01
C ASP A 46 -0.20 -16.79 -5.56
N LEU A 47 0.34 -15.71 -4.97
CA LEU A 47 -0.44 -14.57 -4.52
C LEU A 47 -1.08 -13.84 -5.70
N ALA A 48 -0.32 -13.61 -6.79
CA ALA A 48 -0.81 -12.93 -7.98
C ALA A 48 -1.97 -13.69 -8.66
N HIS A 49 -2.00 -15.01 -8.57
CA HIS A 49 -3.12 -15.82 -9.10
C HIS A 49 -4.31 -15.86 -8.16
N ARG A 50 -4.07 -15.99 -6.84
CA ARG A 50 -5.13 -16.14 -5.85
C ARG A 50 -5.89 -14.83 -5.61
N ASP A 51 -5.18 -13.71 -5.57
CA ASP A 51 -5.70 -12.38 -5.33
C ASP A 51 -4.93 -11.37 -6.23
N PRO A 52 -5.33 -11.25 -7.51
CA PRO A 52 -4.63 -10.42 -8.48
C PRO A 52 -4.51 -8.97 -8.02
N PRO A 53 -3.29 -8.46 -7.76
CA PRO A 53 -3.09 -7.09 -7.32
C PRO A 53 -3.29 -6.11 -8.47
N ARG A 54 -3.57 -4.84 -8.14
CA ARG A 54 -3.65 -3.77 -9.12
C ARG A 54 -2.27 -3.36 -9.67
N ALA A 55 -1.19 -3.59 -8.90
CA ALA A 55 0.20 -3.47 -9.34
C ALA A 55 1.11 -4.41 -8.55
N MET A 56 2.25 -4.77 -9.12
CA MET A 56 3.26 -5.59 -8.47
C MET A 56 4.61 -4.88 -8.48
N LEU A 57 5.26 -4.83 -7.30
CA LEU A 57 6.67 -4.47 -7.14
C LEU A 57 7.46 -5.77 -7.06
N LEU A 58 8.40 -5.98 -7.96
CA LEU A 58 9.09 -7.26 -8.12
C LEU A 58 10.60 -7.08 -8.14
N ASP A 59 11.29 -7.64 -7.15
CA ASP A 59 12.75 -7.66 -7.18
C ASP A 59 13.27 -8.47 -8.36
N VAL A 60 14.32 -7.98 -8.97
CA VAL A 60 15.02 -8.69 -10.05
C VAL A 60 15.81 -9.88 -9.51
N ASN A 61 16.45 -9.71 -8.34
CA ASN A 61 17.35 -10.69 -7.77
C ASN A 61 16.81 -11.18 -6.42
N PHE A 62 16.32 -12.39 -6.38
CA PHE A 62 16.05 -13.11 -5.14
C PHE A 62 17.33 -13.81 -4.66
N ASP A 63 17.47 -14.01 -3.35
CA ASP A 63 18.70 -14.48 -2.67
C ASP A 63 19.15 -15.89 -3.06
N ASP A 64 18.34 -16.60 -3.85
CA ASP A 64 18.66 -17.93 -4.34
C ASP A 64 19.21 -17.86 -5.77
N ASP A 65 20.55 -17.79 -5.90
CA ASP A 65 21.26 -17.76 -7.18
C ASP A 65 20.94 -18.94 -8.15
N LYS A 66 20.11 -19.89 -7.70
CA LYS A 66 19.69 -21.09 -8.45
C LYS A 66 18.19 -21.09 -8.77
N GLY A 67 17.43 -20.14 -8.24
CA GLY A 67 15.99 -20.02 -8.45
C GLY A 67 15.62 -19.14 -9.65
N PRO A 68 14.32 -19.02 -9.93
CA PRO A 68 13.83 -18.11 -10.96
C PRO A 68 14.11 -16.64 -10.55
N THR A 69 14.57 -15.86 -11.51
CA THR A 69 14.81 -14.42 -11.35
C THR A 69 13.46 -13.67 -11.39
N GLY A 70 13.44 -12.41 -10.95
CA GLY A 70 12.26 -11.57 -11.13
C GLY A 70 11.86 -11.39 -12.60
N PHE A 71 12.79 -11.47 -13.53
CA PHE A 71 12.48 -11.47 -14.97
C PHE A 71 11.68 -12.70 -15.38
N ASP A 72 12.05 -13.89 -14.86
CA ASP A 72 11.34 -15.13 -15.13
C ASP A 72 9.92 -15.09 -14.56
N VAL A 73 9.76 -14.60 -13.33
CA VAL A 73 8.45 -14.39 -12.70
C VAL A 73 7.60 -13.41 -13.51
N CYS A 74 8.17 -12.27 -13.93
CA CYS A 74 7.48 -11.28 -14.74
C CYS A 74 6.99 -11.90 -16.06
N LYS A 75 7.85 -12.62 -16.76
CA LYS A 75 7.51 -13.31 -18.00
C LYS A 75 6.36 -14.31 -17.81
N LEU A 76 6.47 -15.15 -16.78
CA LEU A 76 5.43 -16.12 -16.42
C LEU A 76 4.07 -15.44 -16.20
N LEU A 77 4.04 -14.36 -15.42
CA LEU A 77 2.81 -13.59 -15.15
C LEU A 77 2.24 -12.93 -16.43
N LYS A 78 3.11 -12.50 -17.35
CA LYS A 78 2.70 -11.87 -18.61
C LYS A 78 2.20 -12.86 -19.67
N GLU A 79 2.61 -14.11 -19.59
CA GLU A 79 2.15 -15.19 -20.47
C GLU A 79 0.77 -15.75 -20.03
N ASP A 80 0.41 -15.61 -18.74
CA ASP A 80 -0.86 -16.10 -18.22
C ASP A 80 -2.01 -15.08 -18.40
N PRO A 81 -3.10 -15.46 -19.08
CA PRO A 81 -4.28 -14.61 -19.25
C PRO A 81 -4.85 -14.02 -17.96
N ALA A 82 -4.74 -14.74 -16.82
CA ALA A 82 -5.27 -14.30 -15.54
C ALA A 82 -4.45 -13.19 -14.90
N THR A 83 -3.14 -13.13 -15.15
CA THR A 83 -2.22 -12.20 -14.48
C THR A 83 -1.53 -11.22 -15.43
N LYS A 84 -1.61 -11.42 -16.75
CA LYS A 84 -0.92 -10.58 -17.75
C LYS A 84 -1.28 -9.09 -17.68
N ALA A 85 -2.47 -8.76 -17.20
CA ALA A 85 -2.93 -7.38 -17.08
C ALA A 85 -2.28 -6.64 -15.89
N ILE A 86 -1.71 -7.35 -14.91
CA ILE A 86 -1.08 -6.77 -13.72
C ILE A 86 0.15 -5.95 -14.15
N PRO A 87 0.20 -4.63 -13.94
CA PRO A 87 1.40 -3.85 -14.19
C PRO A 87 2.50 -4.25 -13.21
N VAL A 88 3.70 -4.55 -13.76
CA VAL A 88 4.86 -4.97 -12.98
C VAL A 88 5.91 -3.87 -12.98
N VAL A 89 6.34 -3.45 -11.79
CA VAL A 89 7.46 -2.55 -11.55
C VAL A 89 8.64 -3.37 -11.08
N MET A 90 9.71 -3.41 -11.86
CA MET A 90 10.93 -4.12 -11.48
C MET A 90 11.75 -3.29 -10.50
N LEU A 91 12.15 -3.90 -9.37
CA LEU A 91 13.09 -3.32 -8.42
C LEU A 91 14.48 -3.84 -8.75
N THR A 92 15.43 -2.97 -9.07
CA THR A 92 16.76 -3.38 -9.54
C THR A 92 17.87 -2.61 -8.84
N ALA A 93 18.95 -3.29 -8.49
CA ALA A 93 20.15 -2.68 -7.94
C ALA A 93 21.04 -2.04 -9.02
N ARG A 94 20.78 -2.28 -10.32
CA ARG A 94 21.61 -1.84 -11.42
C ARG A 94 20.81 -1.08 -12.46
N ASP A 95 21.33 0.08 -12.84
CA ASP A 95 20.86 0.85 -14.00
C ASP A 95 21.66 0.41 -15.25
N SER A 96 21.69 -0.89 -15.54
CA SER A 96 22.35 -1.38 -16.72
C SER A 96 21.42 -1.40 -17.92
N ALA A 97 21.90 -1.00 -19.09
CA ALA A 97 21.14 -1.07 -20.33
C ALA A 97 20.68 -2.51 -20.65
N SER A 98 21.43 -3.53 -20.17
CA SER A 98 21.08 -4.95 -20.30
C SER A 98 19.86 -5.31 -19.45
N ASP A 99 19.78 -4.86 -18.19
CA ASP A 99 18.67 -5.17 -17.29
C ASP A 99 17.38 -4.49 -17.73
N ARG A 100 17.48 -3.24 -18.20
CA ARG A 100 16.34 -2.56 -18.82
C ARG A 100 15.83 -3.29 -20.05
N LYS A 101 16.73 -3.78 -20.90
CA LYS A 101 16.36 -4.54 -22.11
C LYS A 101 15.74 -5.89 -21.75
N ALA A 102 16.29 -6.60 -20.77
CA ALA A 102 15.77 -7.88 -20.28
C ALA A 102 14.36 -7.72 -19.70
N GLY A 103 14.13 -6.70 -18.90
CA GLY A 103 12.82 -6.51 -18.30
C GLY A 103 11.77 -6.00 -19.28
N LEU A 104 12.12 -5.14 -20.24
CA LEU A 104 11.21 -4.80 -21.36
C LEU A 104 10.82 -6.05 -22.14
N ALA A 105 11.77 -6.96 -22.39
CA ALA A 105 11.51 -8.24 -23.02
C ALA A 105 10.62 -9.16 -22.16
N ALA A 106 10.72 -9.07 -20.81
CA ALA A 106 9.86 -9.78 -19.88
C ALA A 106 8.46 -9.15 -19.72
N GLY A 107 8.22 -7.97 -20.32
CA GLY A 107 6.93 -7.28 -20.27
C GLY A 107 6.72 -6.39 -19.03
N ALA A 108 7.78 -6.02 -18.33
CA ALA A 108 7.69 -5.07 -17.22
C ALA A 108 7.18 -3.70 -17.68
N SER A 109 6.34 -3.07 -16.87
CA SER A 109 5.74 -1.76 -17.16
C SER A 109 6.66 -0.61 -16.75
N HIS A 110 7.35 -0.75 -15.61
CA HIS A 110 8.20 0.30 -15.03
C HIS A 110 9.42 -0.31 -14.32
N TYR A 111 10.38 0.57 -13.99
CA TYR A 111 11.59 0.24 -13.24
C TYR A 111 11.79 1.22 -12.09
N LEU A 112 12.23 0.70 -10.94
CA LEU A 112 12.64 1.49 -9.81
C LEU A 112 14.02 1.01 -9.35
N ILE A 113 15.01 1.93 -9.35
CA ILE A 113 16.41 1.59 -9.07
C ILE A 113 16.64 1.67 -7.56
N LYS A 114 17.17 0.58 -6.98
CA LYS A 114 17.59 0.54 -5.56
C LYS A 114 18.95 1.28 -5.39
N PRO A 115 19.12 2.14 -4.35
CA PRO A 115 18.14 2.49 -3.35
C PRO A 115 17.15 3.55 -3.86
N PHE A 116 15.86 3.32 -3.64
CA PHE A 116 14.79 4.28 -3.94
C PHE A 116 14.21 4.87 -2.67
N GLY A 117 13.76 6.12 -2.77
CA GLY A 117 13.10 6.81 -1.67
C GLY A 117 11.58 6.58 -1.64
N PRO A 118 10.92 6.91 -0.50
CA PRO A 118 9.47 6.88 -0.39
C PRO A 118 8.75 7.68 -1.48
N ILE A 119 9.30 8.85 -1.84
CA ILE A 119 8.70 9.73 -2.86
C ILE A 119 8.75 9.09 -4.25
N ASP A 120 9.87 8.46 -4.62
CA ASP A 120 10.03 7.79 -5.91
C ASP A 120 9.03 6.64 -6.05
N LEU A 121 8.89 5.85 -4.98
CA LEU A 121 7.96 4.74 -4.89
C LEU A 121 6.50 5.22 -5.06
N ILE A 122 6.09 6.23 -4.29
CA ILE A 122 4.73 6.79 -4.35
C ILE A 122 4.44 7.35 -5.73
N ASN A 123 5.34 8.15 -6.32
CA ASN A 123 5.15 8.75 -7.63
C ASN A 123 5.04 7.70 -8.74
N THR A 124 5.86 6.65 -8.67
CA THR A 124 5.80 5.54 -9.64
C THR A 124 4.43 4.85 -9.59
N LEU A 125 3.94 4.53 -8.39
CA LEU A 125 2.66 3.85 -8.22
C LEU A 125 1.46 4.75 -8.54
N ARG A 126 1.51 6.05 -8.23
CA ARG A 126 0.50 7.02 -8.67
C ARG A 126 0.41 7.11 -10.19
N GLY A 127 1.54 7.05 -10.88
CA GLY A 127 1.57 7.02 -12.34
C GLY A 127 0.88 5.78 -12.95
N ILE A 128 0.86 4.67 -12.22
CA ILE A 128 0.30 3.38 -12.67
C ILE A 128 -1.16 3.22 -12.22
N LEU A 129 -1.43 3.48 -10.95
CA LEU A 129 -2.72 3.18 -10.29
C LEU A 129 -3.65 4.40 -10.21
N GLY A 130 -3.14 5.59 -10.49
CA GLY A 130 -3.78 6.84 -10.15
C GLY A 130 -3.52 7.25 -8.69
N GLU A 131 -4.28 8.22 -8.21
CA GLU A 131 -4.20 8.61 -6.80
C GLU A 131 -4.58 7.41 -5.93
N PRO A 132 -3.89 7.24 -4.79
CA PRO A 132 -4.25 6.19 -3.84
C PRO A 132 -5.71 6.38 -3.41
N PRO A 133 -6.39 5.28 -3.02
CA PRO A 133 -7.73 5.42 -2.46
C PRO A 133 -7.62 6.47 -1.35
N ALA A 134 -8.48 7.47 -1.41
CA ALA A 134 -8.48 8.51 -0.40
C ALA A 134 -8.62 7.81 0.95
N VAL A 135 -7.53 7.74 1.74
CA VAL A 135 -7.64 7.38 3.14
C VAL A 135 -8.39 8.55 3.74
N GLN A 136 -9.70 8.40 3.77
CA GLN A 136 -10.54 9.33 4.49
C GLN A 136 -10.12 9.21 5.94
N THR A 137 -9.21 10.12 6.36
CA THR A 137 -8.78 10.14 7.75
C THR A 137 -10.02 10.22 8.62
N LEU A 138 -9.97 9.64 9.81
CA LEU A 138 -11.13 9.73 10.73
C LEU A 138 -11.62 11.18 10.86
N GLY A 139 -10.69 12.14 10.88
CA GLY A 139 -11.02 13.56 10.94
C GLY A 139 -11.82 14.05 9.74
N GLN A 140 -11.39 13.71 8.53
CA GLN A 140 -12.09 14.08 7.30
C GLN A 140 -13.45 13.38 7.21
N TYR A 141 -13.49 12.08 7.52
CA TYR A 141 -14.74 11.33 7.57
C TYR A 141 -15.78 11.98 8.50
N LEU A 142 -15.36 12.39 9.71
CA LEU A 142 -16.24 13.04 10.68
C LEU A 142 -16.72 14.42 10.19
N ILE A 143 -15.91 15.14 9.43
CA ILE A 143 -16.33 16.42 8.80
C ILE A 143 -17.35 16.16 7.70
N ASP A 144 -17.09 15.21 6.81
CA ASP A 144 -17.96 14.89 5.67
C ASP A 144 -19.33 14.36 6.14
N GLU A 145 -19.37 13.62 7.24
CA GLU A 145 -20.59 13.19 7.93
C GLU A 145 -21.28 14.32 8.75
N GLY A 146 -20.67 15.51 8.82
CA GLY A 146 -21.21 16.64 9.58
C GLY A 146 -21.16 16.48 11.11
N ILE A 147 -20.40 15.50 11.60
CA ILE A 147 -20.24 15.20 13.03
C ILE A 147 -19.22 16.16 13.67
N LEU A 148 -18.25 16.62 12.89
CA LEU A 148 -17.16 17.48 13.34
C LEU A 148 -17.03 18.70 12.43
N THR A 149 -16.66 19.85 13.00
CA THR A 149 -16.30 21.04 12.23
C THR A 149 -14.79 21.06 11.95
N HIS A 150 -14.37 21.84 10.94
CA HIS A 150 -12.94 22.05 10.64
C HIS A 150 -12.18 22.63 11.83
N ASP A 151 -12.80 23.58 12.57
CA ASP A 151 -12.19 24.21 13.73
C ASP A 151 -11.97 23.21 14.87
N GLN A 152 -12.95 22.34 15.12
CA GLN A 152 -12.85 21.29 16.12
C GLN A 152 -11.76 20.27 15.76
N LEU A 153 -11.63 19.92 14.48
CA LEU A 153 -10.56 19.04 14.01
C LEU A 153 -9.19 19.70 14.18
N ALA A 154 -9.06 20.97 13.82
CA ALA A 154 -7.81 21.72 13.96
C ALA A 154 -7.36 21.76 15.44
N GLU A 155 -8.26 22.08 16.35
CA GLU A 155 -8.00 22.08 17.80
C GLU A 155 -7.59 20.68 18.30
N ALA A 156 -8.27 19.63 17.85
CA ALA A 156 -7.94 18.26 18.23
C ALA A 156 -6.54 17.84 17.77
N LEU A 157 -6.15 18.20 16.54
CA LEU A 157 -4.82 17.90 16.00
C LEU A 157 -3.71 18.66 16.75
N GLU A 158 -3.95 19.91 17.15
CA GLU A 158 -3.00 20.66 18.01
C GLU A 158 -2.82 19.99 19.37
N ARG A 159 -3.92 19.57 19.99
CA ARG A 159 -3.86 18.83 21.25
C ARG A 159 -3.18 17.47 21.10
N GLN A 160 -3.40 16.79 20.00
CA GLN A 160 -2.71 15.52 19.70
C GLN A 160 -1.19 15.71 19.66
N ARG A 161 -0.69 16.72 18.92
CA ARG A 161 0.72 17.10 18.87
C ARG A 161 1.30 17.44 20.24
N PHE A 162 0.51 18.14 21.07
CA PHE A 162 0.90 18.48 22.44
C PHE A 162 1.10 17.23 23.33
N TYR A 163 0.23 16.22 23.22
CA TYR A 163 0.38 14.96 23.92
C TYR A 163 1.59 14.17 23.42
N GLU A 164 1.80 14.13 22.12
CA GLU A 164 2.93 13.47 21.47
C GLU A 164 4.27 14.08 21.91
N ALA A 165 4.39 15.41 21.92
CA ALA A 165 5.58 16.13 22.36
C ALA A 165 5.95 15.89 23.82
N ARG A 166 5.00 15.42 24.66
CA ARG A 166 5.19 15.06 26.07
C ARG A 166 5.38 13.57 26.33
N GLY A 167 5.54 12.77 25.28
CA GLY A 167 5.74 11.33 25.42
C GLY A 167 4.47 10.53 25.75
N HIS A 168 3.29 11.13 25.62
CA HIS A 168 1.99 10.50 25.85
C HIS A 168 1.14 10.51 24.57
N PRO A 169 1.54 9.83 23.47
CA PRO A 169 0.82 9.86 22.21
C PRO A 169 -0.61 9.36 22.39
N ARG A 170 -1.57 10.10 21.86
CA ARG A 170 -3.00 9.74 21.85
C ARG A 170 -3.53 9.68 20.43
N ARG A 171 -4.47 8.77 20.20
CA ARG A 171 -5.16 8.71 18.91
C ARG A 171 -6.15 9.87 18.77
N LEU A 172 -6.39 10.33 17.54
CA LEU A 172 -7.30 11.46 17.29
C LEU A 172 -8.69 11.25 17.93
N GLY A 173 -9.25 10.05 17.81
CA GLY A 173 -10.55 9.74 18.44
C GLY A 173 -10.55 9.90 19.95
N GLU A 174 -9.46 9.54 20.65
CA GLU A 174 -9.32 9.74 22.09
C GLU A 174 -9.26 11.23 22.46
N VAL A 175 -8.55 12.01 21.64
CA VAL A 175 -8.46 13.47 21.84
C VAL A 175 -9.83 14.14 21.65
N LEU A 176 -10.55 13.75 20.60
CA LEU A 176 -11.90 14.25 20.33
C LEU A 176 -12.88 13.92 21.46
N ALA A 177 -12.79 12.71 22.01
CA ALA A 177 -13.60 12.31 23.17
C ALA A 177 -13.25 13.11 24.43
N ILE A 178 -11.97 13.36 24.71
CA ILE A 178 -11.50 14.21 25.82
C ILE A 178 -12.00 15.65 25.67
N MET A 179 -12.01 16.18 24.46
CA MET A 179 -12.54 17.51 24.13
C MET A 179 -14.06 17.57 24.19
N ARG A 180 -14.74 16.43 24.32
CA ARG A 180 -16.20 16.29 24.18
C ARG A 180 -16.73 16.82 22.85
N ALA A 181 -15.89 16.78 21.81
CA ALA A 181 -16.27 17.13 20.46
C ALA A 181 -17.10 16.03 19.79
N ILE A 182 -16.95 14.79 20.27
CA ILE A 182 -17.72 13.61 19.86
C ILE A 182 -17.93 12.72 21.09
N SER A 183 -19.10 12.09 21.18
CA SER A 183 -19.34 11.08 22.22
C SER A 183 -18.67 9.74 21.86
N PRO A 184 -18.34 8.89 22.86
CA PRO A 184 -17.79 7.57 22.61
C PRO A 184 -18.64 6.70 21.67
N ASP A 185 -19.96 6.76 21.82
CA ASP A 185 -20.92 6.01 20.99
C ASP A 185 -20.94 6.48 19.53
N GLU A 186 -20.85 7.81 19.31
CA GLU A 186 -20.76 8.39 17.97
C GLU A 186 -19.44 8.06 17.30
N LEU A 187 -18.34 8.07 18.06
CA LEU A 187 -17.02 7.69 17.58
C LEU A 187 -16.99 6.22 17.14
N GLU A 188 -17.54 5.31 17.94
CA GLU A 188 -17.62 3.89 17.62
C GLU A 188 -18.42 3.66 16.34
N LYS A 189 -19.62 4.26 16.24
CA LYS A 189 -20.45 4.19 15.03
C LYS A 189 -19.76 4.77 13.80
N ALA A 190 -19.04 5.87 13.94
CA ALA A 190 -18.31 6.49 12.85
C ALA A 190 -17.16 5.59 12.37
N LEU A 191 -16.41 4.96 13.29
CA LEU A 191 -15.34 4.01 12.96
C LEU A 191 -15.87 2.75 12.27
N GLU A 192 -17.03 2.24 12.68
CA GLU A 192 -17.67 1.09 12.02
C GLU A 192 -18.13 1.42 10.60
N ARG A 193 -18.75 2.60 10.41
CA ARG A 193 -19.16 3.07 9.07
C ARG A 193 -17.98 3.32 8.17
N GLN A 194 -16.95 4.04 8.65
CA GLN A 194 -15.72 4.28 7.90
C GLN A 194 -15.09 2.96 7.40
N LYS A 195 -15.06 1.92 8.26
CA LYS A 195 -14.55 0.59 7.86
C LYS A 195 -15.42 -0.10 6.80
N LYS A 196 -16.72 0.16 6.83
CA LYS A 196 -17.68 -0.41 5.87
C LYS A 196 -17.58 0.29 4.52
N ASP A 197 -17.48 1.62 4.54
CA ASP A 197 -17.39 2.45 3.33
C ASP A 197 -16.03 2.26 2.63
N ALA A 198 -14.94 2.05 3.39
CA ALA A 198 -13.63 1.70 2.84
C ALA A 198 -13.58 0.31 2.17
N LYS A 199 -14.62 -0.52 2.32
CA LYS A 199 -14.74 -1.85 1.71
C LYS A 199 -15.72 -1.88 0.53
N SER A 200 -16.36 -0.78 0.21
CA SER A 200 -17.32 -0.65 -0.89
C SER A 200 -16.67 -0.02 -2.11
#